data_3ea0cd204b87fc47c4f74d6ba52ffb08
#
_entry.id   3ea0cd204b87fc47c4f74d6ba52ffb08
#
_cell.length_a   1.000
_cell.length_b   1.000
_cell.length_c   1.000
_cell.angle_alpha   90.00
_cell.angle_beta   90.00
_cell.angle_gamma   90.00
#
_symmetry.space_group_name_H-M   'P 1'
#
loop_
_entity.id
_entity.type
_entity.pdbx_description
1 polymer ?
#
loop_
_entity_poly.entity_id
_entity_poly.type
_entity_poly.pdbx_seq_one_letter_code
_entity_poly.pdbx_strand_id
1 'polypeptide(L)'
;MAALTWRRFMNINKDLKAAVNMNPTRNTRNLTVENLCNMIDGGTLTIPLYQRDVSWTKQKCVELLNYELLGKSPISAISVNVINNTDSDFAVPQVSFIDREVMPNMVRGQFSVVDGQQRLTTNYKAFCNNDDLRDIVLDLGSGKFVITTENIRGNQVPVGILMNRDSGKLISYVQSKRGMDNDVMAFLLLARTKILSYAYTVNMAEDLSEDEQITWFEVLNNAGSRVSIIQMRFAKMKAHGLDIYTQYTNI
;
A
#
# COMPACT_ATOMS: atom_id res chain seq x y z
N MET A 1 17.53 47.20 -51.14
CA MET A 1 17.41 47.15 -49.65
C MET A 1 16.74 45.84 -49.27
N ALA A 2 17.50 44.86 -48.84
CA ALA A 2 17.00 43.55 -48.41
C ALA A 2 16.67 43.62 -46.92
N ALA A 3 15.39 43.45 -46.59
CA ALA A 3 14.96 43.37 -45.19
C ALA A 3 15.40 42.02 -44.59
N LEU A 4 16.41 42.07 -43.74
CA LEU A 4 16.85 40.95 -42.90
C LEU A 4 15.75 40.69 -41.87
N THR A 5 14.88 39.73 -42.12
CA THR A 5 13.95 39.19 -41.12
C THR A 5 14.71 38.31 -40.13
N TRP A 6 15.02 38.87 -38.97
CA TRP A 6 15.54 38.13 -37.83
C TRP A 6 14.41 37.20 -37.32
N ARG A 7 14.35 35.95 -37.80
CA ARG A 7 13.59 34.90 -37.13
C ARG A 7 14.29 34.59 -35.83
N ARG A 8 13.80 35.14 -34.72
CA ARG A 8 14.17 34.69 -33.39
C ARG A 8 13.72 33.21 -33.28
N PHE A 9 14.67 32.32 -33.41
CA PHE A 9 14.43 30.92 -33.07
C PHE A 9 14.21 30.85 -31.54
N MET A 10 12.98 30.68 -31.11
CA MET A 10 12.65 30.42 -29.73
C MET A 10 13.36 29.12 -29.33
N ASN A 11 14.25 29.20 -28.36
CA ASN A 11 14.98 28.03 -27.87
C ASN A 11 14.06 27.28 -26.87
N ILE A 12 13.47 26.15 -27.32
CA ILE A 12 12.63 25.32 -26.49
C ILE A 12 13.55 24.41 -25.67
N ASN A 13 13.35 24.40 -24.35
CA ASN A 13 14.06 23.54 -23.41
C ASN A 13 14.00 22.08 -23.84
N LYS A 14 15.11 21.35 -23.72
CA LYS A 14 15.22 19.93 -24.12
C LYS A 14 14.27 19.03 -23.30
N ASP A 15 14.16 19.31 -22.00
CA ASP A 15 13.32 18.53 -21.08
C ASP A 15 11.84 18.70 -21.42
N LEU A 16 11.41 19.92 -21.82
CA LEU A 16 10.06 20.17 -22.29
C LEU A 16 9.78 19.39 -23.60
N LYS A 17 10.76 19.33 -24.52
CA LYS A 17 10.61 18.53 -25.75
C LYS A 17 10.49 17.04 -25.46
N ALA A 18 11.24 16.54 -24.49
CA ALA A 18 11.12 15.16 -24.03
C ALA A 18 9.76 14.90 -23.35
N ALA A 19 9.36 15.78 -22.44
CA ALA A 19 8.13 15.65 -21.66
C ALA A 19 6.87 15.56 -22.51
N VAL A 20 6.79 16.29 -23.63
CA VAL A 20 5.60 16.24 -24.51
C VAL A 20 5.44 14.91 -25.25
N ASN A 21 6.48 14.10 -25.31
CA ASN A 21 6.46 12.76 -25.90
C ASN A 21 6.17 11.66 -24.86
N MET A 22 6.19 11.98 -23.58
CA MET A 22 5.91 11.03 -22.50
C MET A 22 4.43 11.07 -22.10
N ASN A 23 3.87 9.91 -21.83
CA ASN A 23 2.52 9.80 -21.29
C ASN A 23 2.48 8.78 -20.14
N PRO A 24 3.16 9.04 -19.03
CA PRO A 24 3.36 8.07 -17.94
C PRO A 24 2.08 7.73 -17.17
N THR A 25 1.05 8.59 -17.25
CA THR A 25 -0.13 8.51 -16.36
C THR A 25 -1.30 7.71 -16.92
N ARG A 26 -1.16 7.03 -18.07
CA ARG A 26 -2.26 6.28 -18.70
C ARG A 26 -2.32 4.79 -18.39
N ASN A 27 -1.32 4.25 -17.71
CA ASN A 27 -1.35 2.85 -17.26
C ASN A 27 -2.07 2.75 -15.92
N THR A 28 -3.32 2.29 -15.97
CA THR A 28 -4.10 2.00 -14.76
C THR A 28 -4.64 0.58 -14.84
N ARG A 29 -4.69 -0.09 -13.69
CA ARG A 29 -5.32 -1.40 -13.52
C ARG A 29 -6.19 -1.41 -12.29
N ASN A 30 -7.25 -2.20 -12.32
CA ASN A 30 -8.00 -2.52 -11.10
C ASN A 30 -7.48 -3.85 -10.56
N LEU A 31 -6.99 -3.83 -9.33
CA LEU A 31 -6.51 -5.02 -8.62
C LEU A 31 -7.27 -5.16 -7.31
N THR A 32 -7.75 -6.38 -7.04
CA THR A 32 -8.47 -6.67 -5.79
C THR A 32 -7.51 -6.70 -4.61
N VAL A 33 -8.05 -6.53 -3.40
CA VAL A 33 -7.29 -6.72 -2.14
C VAL A 33 -6.58 -8.08 -2.15
N GLU A 34 -7.27 -9.14 -2.57
CA GLU A 34 -6.69 -10.48 -2.66
C GLU A 34 -5.50 -10.53 -3.65
N ASN A 35 -5.65 -9.94 -4.86
CA ASN A 35 -4.56 -9.88 -5.82
C ASN A 35 -3.34 -9.13 -5.26
N LEU A 36 -3.58 -7.97 -4.65
CA LEU A 36 -2.51 -7.15 -4.07
C LEU A 36 -1.81 -7.87 -2.91
N CYS A 37 -2.56 -8.52 -2.02
CA CYS A 37 -1.99 -9.32 -0.93
C CYS A 37 -1.17 -10.50 -1.44
N ASN A 38 -1.64 -11.21 -2.47
CA ASN A 38 -0.89 -12.30 -3.09
C ASN A 38 0.39 -11.79 -3.77
N MET A 39 0.36 -10.60 -4.39
CA MET A 39 1.56 -9.98 -4.97
C MET A 39 2.59 -9.60 -3.89
N ILE A 40 2.14 -9.13 -2.72
CA ILE A 40 3.02 -8.86 -1.58
C ILE A 40 3.63 -10.18 -1.07
N ASP A 41 2.81 -11.20 -0.88
CA ASP A 41 3.25 -12.52 -0.38
C ASP A 41 4.27 -13.17 -1.33
N GLY A 42 4.09 -12.99 -2.63
CA GLY A 42 5.01 -13.46 -3.67
C GLY A 42 6.22 -12.56 -3.93
N GLY A 43 6.38 -11.44 -3.21
CA GLY A 43 7.49 -10.49 -3.37
C GLY A 43 7.46 -9.69 -4.68
N THR A 44 6.36 -9.70 -5.42
CA THR A 44 6.21 -8.93 -6.67
C THR A 44 5.68 -7.51 -6.45
N LEU A 45 5.10 -7.23 -5.29
CA LEU A 45 4.74 -5.90 -4.82
C LEU A 45 5.52 -5.59 -3.55
N THR A 46 6.31 -4.52 -3.57
CA THR A 46 7.31 -4.19 -2.55
C THR A 46 7.28 -2.71 -2.21
N ILE A 47 8.03 -2.31 -1.20
CA ILE A 47 8.13 -0.91 -0.75
C ILE A 47 9.54 -0.42 -1.04
N PRO A 48 9.73 0.75 -1.67
CA PRO A 48 11.05 1.34 -1.83
C PRO A 48 11.64 1.74 -0.47
N LEU A 49 12.93 1.52 -0.31
CA LEU A 49 13.65 1.71 0.95
C LEU A 49 13.52 3.11 1.55
N TYR A 50 13.37 4.15 0.71
CA TYR A 50 13.22 5.54 1.15
C TYR A 50 11.88 5.83 1.83
N GLN A 51 10.86 4.97 1.69
CA GLN A 51 9.58 5.19 2.37
C GLN A 51 9.70 4.89 3.88
N ARG A 52 9.04 5.72 4.68
CA ARG A 52 9.00 5.57 6.14
C ARG A 52 8.26 4.31 6.58
N ASP A 53 8.47 3.92 7.83
CA ASP A 53 7.73 2.85 8.47
C ASP A 53 6.21 3.14 8.54
N VAL A 54 5.44 2.07 8.69
CA VAL A 54 3.98 2.14 8.85
C VAL A 54 3.65 2.93 10.12
N SER A 55 2.84 3.97 9.98
CA SER A 55 2.49 4.89 11.08
C SER A 55 1.00 4.90 11.41
N TRP A 56 0.18 4.08 10.74
CA TRP A 56 -1.24 4.06 11.02
C TRP A 56 -1.55 3.45 12.39
N THR A 57 -2.39 4.15 13.13
CA THR A 57 -2.97 3.62 14.36
C THR A 57 -3.98 2.52 14.05
N LYS A 58 -4.24 1.62 15.02
CA LYS A 58 -5.27 0.59 14.88
C LYS A 58 -6.65 1.17 14.51
N GLN A 59 -6.97 2.38 15.01
CA GLN A 59 -8.21 3.06 14.68
C GLN A 59 -8.30 3.36 13.18
N LYS A 60 -7.22 3.84 12.55
CA LYS A 60 -7.18 4.06 11.10
C LYS A 60 -7.30 2.76 10.30
N CYS A 61 -6.72 1.66 10.80
CA CYS A 61 -6.90 0.35 10.20
C CYS A 61 -8.37 -0.08 10.25
N VAL A 62 -9.05 0.09 11.40
CA VAL A 62 -10.49 -0.19 11.55
C VAL A 62 -11.34 0.66 10.61
N GLU A 63 -11.03 1.95 10.47
CA GLU A 63 -11.72 2.85 9.55
C GLU A 63 -11.61 2.37 8.09
N LEU A 64 -10.42 1.97 7.65
CA LEU A 64 -10.19 1.41 6.33
C LEU A 64 -11.03 0.14 6.12
N LEU A 65 -10.90 -0.85 7.01
CA LEU A 65 -11.58 -2.14 6.92
C LEU A 65 -13.11 -1.97 6.90
N ASN A 66 -13.62 -1.07 7.72
CA ASN A 66 -15.05 -0.73 7.72
C ASN A 66 -15.47 -0.09 6.40
N TYR A 67 -14.62 0.77 5.83
CA TYR A 67 -14.93 1.39 4.57
C TYR A 67 -14.92 0.37 3.41
N GLU A 68 -13.97 -0.55 3.37
CA GLU A 68 -13.91 -1.62 2.38
C GLU A 68 -15.11 -2.57 2.47
N LEU A 69 -15.59 -2.85 3.68
CA LEU A 69 -16.76 -3.69 3.90
C LEU A 69 -18.09 -2.98 3.59
N LEU A 70 -18.27 -1.75 4.07
CA LEU A 70 -19.55 -1.05 4.13
C LEU A 70 -19.63 0.14 3.15
N GLY A 71 -18.51 0.66 2.69
CA GLY A 71 -18.46 1.84 1.82
C GLY A 71 -19.08 1.57 0.45
N LYS A 72 -19.65 2.63 -0.13
CA LYS A 72 -20.32 2.60 -1.44
C LYS A 72 -19.54 3.31 -2.53
N SER A 73 -18.40 3.93 -2.20
CA SER A 73 -17.56 4.69 -3.13
C SER A 73 -16.12 4.18 -3.09
N PRO A 74 -15.34 4.38 -4.16
CA PRO A 74 -13.96 3.94 -4.20
C PRO A 74 -13.08 4.73 -3.24
N ILE A 75 -12.07 4.06 -2.68
CA ILE A 75 -10.97 4.69 -1.94
C ILE A 75 -9.97 5.28 -2.93
N SER A 76 -9.09 6.17 -2.45
CA SER A 76 -7.98 6.72 -3.24
C SER A 76 -7.15 5.63 -3.91
N ALA A 77 -6.70 5.91 -5.14
CA ALA A 77 -5.89 4.99 -5.92
C ALA A 77 -4.57 4.63 -5.21
N ILE A 78 -4.03 3.45 -5.52
CA ILE A 78 -2.66 3.06 -5.21
C ILE A 78 -1.77 3.55 -6.35
N SER A 79 -0.55 4.00 -6.06
CA SER A 79 0.43 4.41 -7.06
C SER A 79 1.68 3.55 -6.95
N VAL A 80 2.11 2.98 -8.08
CA VAL A 80 3.27 2.08 -8.14
C VAL A 80 4.20 2.45 -9.29
N ASN A 81 5.49 2.26 -9.08
CA ASN A 81 6.49 2.25 -10.15
C ASN A 81 6.81 0.81 -10.52
N VAL A 82 6.69 0.46 -11.80
CA VAL A 82 7.04 -0.87 -12.32
C VAL A 82 8.51 -0.85 -12.70
N ILE A 83 9.28 -1.74 -12.11
CA ILE A 83 10.72 -1.88 -12.35
C ILE A 83 10.91 -2.83 -13.52
N ASN A 84 11.10 -2.34 -14.72
CA ASN A 84 11.46 -3.15 -15.90
C ASN A 84 12.97 -3.14 -16.15
N ASN A 85 13.64 -2.03 -15.82
CA ASN A 85 15.09 -1.91 -15.86
C ASN A 85 15.65 -2.08 -14.43
N THR A 86 16.53 -3.06 -14.26
CA THR A 86 17.17 -3.38 -12.97
C THR A 86 18.54 -2.72 -12.80
N ASP A 87 18.95 -1.82 -13.72
CA ASP A 87 20.19 -1.06 -13.58
C ASP A 87 20.12 -0.13 -12.36
N SER A 88 21.25 0.11 -11.72
CA SER A 88 21.37 0.78 -10.42
C SER A 88 20.74 2.18 -10.35
N ASP A 89 20.68 2.90 -11.47
CA ASP A 89 20.12 4.25 -11.51
C ASP A 89 18.58 4.29 -11.47
N PHE A 90 17.93 3.17 -11.86
CA PHE A 90 16.46 3.02 -11.88
C PHE A 90 15.95 2.10 -10.78
N ALA A 91 16.82 1.27 -10.24
CA ALA A 91 16.49 0.23 -9.31
C ALA A 91 16.67 0.69 -7.85
N VAL A 92 15.67 1.40 -7.32
CA VAL A 92 15.66 1.74 -5.90
C VAL A 92 15.60 0.47 -5.05
N PRO A 93 16.46 0.30 -4.02
CA PRO A 93 16.39 -0.85 -3.13
C PRO A 93 15.00 -1.03 -2.54
N GLN A 94 14.53 -2.28 -2.51
CA GLN A 94 13.18 -2.63 -2.06
C GLN A 94 13.21 -3.35 -0.72
N VAL A 95 12.14 -3.18 0.06
CA VAL A 95 11.95 -3.87 1.35
C VAL A 95 10.59 -4.57 1.41
N SER A 96 10.48 -5.56 2.28
CA SER A 96 9.24 -6.26 2.57
C SER A 96 8.24 -5.36 3.33
N PHE A 97 6.94 -5.71 3.32
CA PHE A 97 5.87 -4.88 3.88
C PHE A 97 5.80 -4.86 5.40
N ILE A 98 6.12 -5.96 6.08
CA ILE A 98 5.97 -6.08 7.54
C ILE A 98 7.32 -5.85 8.22
N ASP A 99 8.29 -6.69 7.93
CA ASP A 99 9.57 -6.71 8.65
C ASP A 99 10.59 -5.74 8.06
N ARG A 100 10.28 -5.13 6.92
CA ARG A 100 11.14 -4.20 6.17
C ARG A 100 12.53 -4.78 5.87
N GLU A 101 12.58 -6.08 5.67
CA GLU A 101 13.79 -6.76 5.23
C GLU A 101 14.17 -6.34 3.82
N VAL A 102 15.44 -6.00 3.64
CA VAL A 102 15.96 -5.62 2.31
C VAL A 102 15.89 -6.83 1.39
N MET A 103 15.26 -6.65 0.25
CA MET A 103 15.13 -7.70 -0.76
C MET A 103 16.46 -7.82 -1.54
N PRO A 104 17.07 -9.00 -1.57
CA PRO A 104 18.41 -9.16 -2.13
C PRO A 104 18.46 -8.99 -3.65
N ASN A 105 17.35 -9.26 -4.33
CA ASN A 105 17.28 -9.20 -5.80
C ASN A 105 16.00 -8.47 -6.23
N MET A 106 16.16 -7.54 -7.14
CA MET A 106 15.04 -6.94 -7.87
C MET A 106 14.72 -7.76 -9.10
N VAL A 107 13.44 -7.94 -9.36
CA VAL A 107 12.93 -8.74 -10.47
C VAL A 107 12.24 -7.82 -11.47
N ARG A 108 12.53 -8.02 -12.74
CA ARG A 108 11.83 -7.29 -13.82
C ARG A 108 10.32 -7.47 -13.71
N GLY A 109 9.57 -6.38 -13.79
CA GLY A 109 8.12 -6.36 -13.62
C GLY A 109 7.67 -6.27 -12.14
N GLN A 110 8.61 -6.08 -11.20
CA GLN A 110 8.30 -5.84 -9.80
C GLN A 110 7.65 -4.47 -9.61
N PHE A 111 6.64 -4.41 -8.75
CA PHE A 111 5.90 -3.19 -8.41
C PHE A 111 6.45 -2.59 -7.12
N SER A 112 6.97 -1.37 -7.21
CA SER A 112 7.45 -0.57 -6.09
C SER A 112 6.38 0.44 -5.69
N VAL A 113 5.87 0.38 -4.47
CA VAL A 113 4.76 1.26 -4.02
C VAL A 113 5.23 2.69 -3.82
N VAL A 114 4.64 3.63 -4.55
CA VAL A 114 4.89 5.07 -4.39
C VAL A 114 3.88 5.68 -3.41
N ASP A 115 2.59 5.34 -3.52
CA ASP A 115 1.55 5.75 -2.56
C ASP A 115 0.58 4.61 -2.28
N GLY A 116 0.01 4.60 -1.07
CA GLY A 116 -0.93 3.59 -0.61
C GLY A 116 -0.33 2.53 0.30
N GLN A 117 0.95 2.67 0.70
CA GLN A 117 1.64 1.73 1.59
C GLN A 117 0.80 1.35 2.82
N GLN A 118 0.24 2.33 3.53
CA GLN A 118 -0.50 2.09 4.78
C GLN A 118 -1.75 1.22 4.57
N ARG A 119 -2.48 1.46 3.48
CA ARG A 119 -3.67 0.69 3.08
C ARG A 119 -3.30 -0.75 2.74
N LEU A 120 -2.27 -0.90 1.92
CA LEU A 120 -1.75 -2.21 1.52
C LEU A 120 -1.23 -3.01 2.73
N THR A 121 -0.46 -2.37 3.61
CA THR A 121 0.06 -3.02 4.82
C THR A 121 -1.06 -3.46 5.76
N THR A 122 -2.12 -2.65 5.92
CA THR A 122 -3.28 -3.02 6.75
C THR A 122 -3.96 -4.27 6.20
N ASN A 123 -4.27 -4.28 4.90
CA ASN A 123 -4.91 -5.42 4.25
C ASN A 123 -4.01 -6.67 4.30
N TYR A 124 -2.71 -6.52 4.05
CA TYR A 124 -1.77 -7.63 4.07
C TYR A 124 -1.58 -8.21 5.47
N LYS A 125 -1.50 -7.36 6.52
CA LYS A 125 -1.47 -7.82 7.92
C LYS A 125 -2.72 -8.64 8.29
N ALA A 126 -3.89 -8.22 7.83
CA ALA A 126 -5.12 -9.01 8.01
C ALA A 126 -5.07 -10.32 7.21
N PHE A 127 -4.60 -10.29 5.97
CA PHE A 127 -4.50 -11.46 5.09
C PHE A 127 -3.56 -12.54 5.61
N CYS A 128 -2.41 -12.16 6.21
CA CYS A 128 -1.46 -13.10 6.81
C CYS A 128 -1.69 -13.37 8.31
N ASN A 129 -2.77 -12.83 8.90
CA ASN A 129 -3.09 -12.95 10.33
C ASN A 129 -1.98 -12.46 11.26
N ASN A 130 -1.44 -11.28 10.97
CA ASN A 130 -0.37 -10.67 11.74
C ASN A 130 -0.86 -10.23 13.13
N ASP A 131 -0.03 -10.42 14.16
CA ASP A 131 -0.36 -10.14 15.56
C ASP A 131 -0.70 -8.67 15.87
N ASP A 132 -0.22 -7.72 15.06
CA ASP A 132 -0.55 -6.30 15.24
C ASP A 132 -2.04 -6.00 15.11
N LEU A 133 -2.79 -6.84 14.39
CA LEU A 133 -4.23 -6.68 14.18
C LEU A 133 -5.10 -7.71 14.92
N ARG A 134 -4.52 -8.51 15.81
CA ARG A 134 -5.24 -9.60 16.52
C ARG A 134 -6.42 -9.13 17.38
N ASP A 135 -6.41 -7.87 17.81
CA ASP A 135 -7.49 -7.23 18.57
C ASP A 135 -8.52 -6.49 17.71
N ILE A 136 -8.35 -6.49 16.39
CA ILE A 136 -9.37 -6.00 15.46
C ILE A 136 -10.31 -7.16 15.10
N VAL A 137 -11.59 -7.00 15.40
CA VAL A 137 -12.60 -8.02 15.18
C VAL A 137 -13.78 -7.47 14.38
N LEU A 138 -14.38 -8.29 13.53
CA LEU A 138 -15.73 -8.04 13.01
C LEU A 138 -16.73 -8.42 14.09
N ASP A 139 -17.46 -7.45 14.63
CA ASP A 139 -18.53 -7.66 15.59
C ASP A 139 -19.85 -7.80 14.84
N LEU A 140 -20.45 -9.00 14.90
CA LEU A 140 -21.67 -9.31 14.17
C LEU A 140 -22.89 -8.57 14.71
N GLY A 141 -22.86 -8.18 15.99
CA GLY A 141 -23.96 -7.43 16.60
C GLY A 141 -24.01 -5.97 16.13
N SER A 142 -22.84 -5.31 15.99
CA SER A 142 -22.73 -3.95 15.48
C SER A 142 -22.58 -3.89 13.96
N GLY A 143 -22.27 -5.00 13.29
CA GLY A 143 -22.09 -5.10 11.85
C GLY A 143 -20.85 -4.39 11.31
N LYS A 144 -19.81 -4.23 12.12
CA LYS A 144 -18.60 -3.49 11.76
C LYS A 144 -17.36 -4.01 12.47
N PHE A 145 -16.19 -3.65 11.94
CA PHE A 145 -14.91 -3.86 12.64
C PHE A 145 -14.77 -2.91 13.82
N VAL A 146 -14.29 -3.45 14.93
CA VAL A 146 -14.02 -2.72 16.17
C VAL A 146 -12.70 -3.23 16.77
N ILE A 147 -12.09 -2.41 17.66
CA ILE A 147 -10.97 -2.86 18.49
C ILE A 147 -11.57 -3.46 19.76
N THR A 148 -11.20 -4.70 20.10
CA THR A 148 -11.57 -5.31 21.37
C THR A 148 -10.44 -5.14 22.37
N THR A 149 -10.77 -4.79 23.62
CA THR A 149 -9.83 -4.70 24.75
C THR A 149 -9.92 -5.89 25.69
N GLU A 150 -10.89 -6.77 25.44
CA GLU A 150 -11.21 -7.94 26.24
C GLU A 150 -11.05 -9.23 25.41
N ASN A 151 -11.39 -10.36 26.01
CA ASN A 151 -11.47 -11.63 25.29
C ASN A 151 -12.52 -11.54 24.17
N ILE A 152 -12.17 -12.12 23.03
CA ILE A 152 -13.03 -12.15 21.84
C ILE A 152 -14.34 -12.87 22.18
N ARG A 153 -15.47 -12.17 22.02
CA ARG A 153 -16.82 -12.65 22.31
C ARG A 153 -17.30 -13.66 21.29
N GLY A 154 -18.34 -14.43 21.62
CA GLY A 154 -18.87 -15.46 20.74
C GLY A 154 -19.44 -14.96 19.42
N ASN A 155 -19.82 -13.67 19.33
CA ASN A 155 -20.33 -13.00 18.12
C ASN A 155 -19.26 -12.16 17.39
N GLN A 156 -17.99 -12.37 17.70
CA GLN A 156 -16.88 -11.61 17.12
C GLN A 156 -15.93 -12.53 16.35
N VAL A 157 -15.44 -12.06 15.20
CA VAL A 157 -14.50 -12.78 14.35
C VAL A 157 -13.24 -11.94 14.14
N PRO A 158 -12.04 -12.44 14.54
CA PRO A 158 -10.79 -11.72 14.28
C PRO A 158 -10.60 -11.41 12.80
N VAL A 159 -10.12 -10.20 12.49
CA VAL A 159 -9.91 -9.79 11.09
C VAL A 159 -8.95 -10.72 10.36
N GLY A 160 -7.88 -11.18 11.04
CA GLY A 160 -6.91 -12.10 10.46
C GLY A 160 -7.44 -13.53 10.25
N ILE A 161 -8.55 -13.88 10.89
CA ILE A 161 -9.30 -15.13 10.60
C ILE A 161 -10.26 -14.92 9.43
N LEU A 162 -10.99 -13.81 9.43
CA LEU A 162 -11.95 -13.49 8.36
C LEU A 162 -11.26 -13.33 7.00
N MET A 163 -10.16 -12.57 6.95
CA MET A 163 -9.44 -12.25 5.71
C MET A 163 -8.28 -13.21 5.40
N ASN A 164 -8.08 -14.25 6.22
CA ASN A 164 -6.93 -15.14 6.07
C ASN A 164 -6.75 -15.66 4.65
N ARG A 165 -5.47 -15.76 4.19
CA ARG A 165 -5.15 -16.41 2.90
C ARG A 165 -5.76 -17.83 2.77
N ASP A 166 -5.77 -18.57 3.87
CA ASP A 166 -6.40 -19.87 3.98
C ASP A 166 -7.84 -19.72 4.51
N SER A 167 -8.83 -19.88 3.63
CA SER A 167 -10.26 -19.82 4.00
C SER A 167 -10.66 -20.93 4.99
N GLY A 168 -9.93 -22.03 5.06
CA GLY A 168 -10.15 -23.09 6.04
C GLY A 168 -10.03 -22.61 7.49
N LYS A 169 -9.23 -21.56 7.74
CA LYS A 169 -9.11 -20.92 9.07
C LYS A 169 -10.45 -20.33 9.54
N LEU A 170 -11.16 -19.65 8.63
CA LEU A 170 -12.50 -19.13 8.94
C LEU A 170 -13.50 -20.24 9.22
N ILE A 171 -13.52 -21.28 8.39
CA ILE A 171 -14.41 -22.42 8.57
C ILE A 171 -14.16 -23.10 9.92
N SER A 172 -12.91 -23.43 10.22
CA SER A 172 -12.52 -24.05 11.49
C SER A 172 -12.86 -23.16 12.70
N TYR A 173 -12.69 -21.84 12.58
CA TYR A 173 -13.03 -20.89 13.63
C TYR A 173 -14.52 -20.92 13.93
N VAL A 174 -15.38 -20.82 12.91
CA VAL A 174 -16.84 -20.84 13.08
C VAL A 174 -17.31 -22.16 13.69
N GLN A 175 -16.79 -23.29 13.21
CA GLN A 175 -17.11 -24.62 13.75
C GLN A 175 -16.71 -24.79 15.22
N SER A 176 -15.66 -24.10 15.66
CA SER A 176 -15.20 -24.13 17.06
C SER A 176 -16.03 -23.25 18.00
N LYS A 177 -16.87 -22.35 17.45
CA LYS A 177 -17.64 -21.37 18.24
C LYS A 177 -19.08 -21.82 18.47
N ARG A 178 -19.45 -21.98 19.73
CA ARG A 178 -20.83 -22.29 20.12
C ARG A 178 -21.75 -21.10 19.73
N GLY A 179 -22.80 -21.37 18.98
CA GLY A 179 -23.82 -20.39 18.56
C GLY A 179 -23.52 -19.77 17.19
N MET A 180 -22.48 -20.19 16.49
CA MET A 180 -22.26 -19.89 15.07
C MET A 180 -22.77 -21.10 14.25
N ASP A 181 -23.83 -20.91 13.51
CA ASP A 181 -24.43 -21.91 12.65
C ASP A 181 -24.03 -21.80 11.19
N ASN A 182 -24.61 -22.57 10.31
CA ASN A 182 -24.33 -22.55 8.88
C ASN A 182 -24.73 -21.22 8.20
N ASP A 183 -25.74 -20.54 8.70
CA ASP A 183 -26.20 -19.26 8.15
C ASP A 183 -25.17 -18.17 8.48
N VAL A 184 -24.64 -18.18 9.70
CA VAL A 184 -23.52 -17.29 10.09
C VAL A 184 -22.27 -17.60 9.27
N MET A 185 -21.97 -18.89 9.02
CA MET A 185 -20.85 -19.28 8.16
C MET A 185 -21.02 -18.72 6.73
N ALA A 186 -22.18 -18.93 6.13
CA ALA A 186 -22.45 -18.43 4.79
C ALA A 186 -22.33 -16.90 4.71
N PHE A 187 -22.85 -16.18 5.70
CA PHE A 187 -22.72 -14.73 5.80
C PHE A 187 -21.26 -14.29 5.91
N LEU A 188 -20.46 -14.95 6.75
CA LEU A 188 -19.04 -14.60 6.92
C LEU A 188 -18.22 -14.88 5.67
N LEU A 189 -18.53 -15.92 4.91
CA LEU A 189 -17.90 -16.17 3.60
C LEU A 189 -18.25 -15.07 2.59
N LEU A 190 -19.49 -14.56 2.59
CA LEU A 190 -19.87 -13.42 1.77
C LEU A 190 -19.16 -12.14 2.20
N ALA A 191 -19.06 -11.86 3.51
CA ALA A 191 -18.31 -10.70 4.03
C ALA A 191 -16.82 -10.79 3.66
N ARG A 192 -16.20 -11.96 3.79
CA ARG A 192 -14.85 -12.25 3.33
C ARG A 192 -14.69 -11.94 1.84
N THR A 193 -15.54 -12.49 1.02
CA THR A 193 -15.53 -12.26 -0.43
C THR A 193 -15.68 -10.79 -0.77
N LYS A 194 -16.57 -10.06 -0.09
CA LYS A 194 -16.80 -8.64 -0.28
C LYS A 194 -15.51 -7.81 -0.05
N ILE A 195 -14.77 -8.09 1.02
CA ILE A 195 -13.53 -7.36 1.33
C ILE A 195 -12.42 -7.76 0.36
N LEU A 196 -12.19 -9.05 0.17
CA LEU A 196 -11.09 -9.55 -0.65
C LEU A 196 -11.25 -9.20 -2.14
N SER A 197 -12.49 -9.06 -2.62
CA SER A 197 -12.79 -8.62 -3.98
C SER A 197 -12.89 -7.09 -4.12
N TYR A 198 -12.73 -6.33 -3.03
CA TYR A 198 -12.66 -4.88 -3.13
C TYR A 198 -11.51 -4.48 -4.05
N ALA A 199 -11.80 -3.69 -5.09
CA ALA A 199 -10.82 -3.35 -6.12
C ALA A 199 -10.28 -1.94 -5.92
N TYR A 200 -8.97 -1.82 -5.89
CA TYR A 200 -8.25 -0.54 -5.98
C TYR A 200 -7.89 -0.23 -7.42
N THR A 201 -8.05 1.02 -7.81
CA THR A 201 -7.39 1.54 -9.00
C THR A 201 -5.91 1.69 -8.71
N VAL A 202 -5.06 1.08 -9.52
CA VAL A 202 -3.61 1.16 -9.40
C VAL A 202 -3.07 1.98 -10.55
N ASN A 203 -2.52 3.16 -10.26
CA ASN A 203 -1.81 4.01 -11.20
C ASN A 203 -0.37 3.50 -11.33
N MET A 204 0.10 3.31 -12.55
CA MET A 204 1.39 2.71 -12.84
C MET A 204 2.26 3.68 -13.63
N ALA A 205 3.45 3.95 -13.13
CA ALA A 205 4.57 4.50 -13.88
C ALA A 205 5.61 3.38 -14.11
N GLU A 206 6.56 3.59 -15.00
CA GLU A 206 7.58 2.60 -15.34
C GLU A 206 8.97 3.25 -15.27
N ASP A 207 9.91 2.53 -14.65
CA ASP A 207 11.33 2.88 -14.60
C ASP A 207 11.64 4.32 -14.15
N LEU A 208 10.87 4.83 -13.18
CA LEU A 208 11.17 6.11 -12.55
C LEU A 208 12.42 5.99 -11.68
N SER A 209 13.31 6.95 -11.81
CA SER A 209 14.43 7.16 -10.86
C SER A 209 13.92 7.43 -9.44
N GLU A 210 14.78 7.33 -8.43
CA GLU A 210 14.42 7.64 -7.04
C GLU A 210 13.87 9.07 -6.89
N ASP A 211 14.53 10.06 -7.51
CA ASP A 211 14.11 11.45 -7.43
C ASP A 211 12.73 11.70 -8.10
N GLU A 212 12.45 11.03 -9.22
CA GLU A 212 11.15 11.11 -9.88
C GLU A 212 10.05 10.45 -9.04
N GLN A 213 10.32 9.29 -8.43
CA GLN A 213 9.39 8.65 -7.52
C GLN A 213 9.08 9.52 -6.29
N ILE A 214 10.11 10.15 -5.71
CA ILE A 214 9.96 11.09 -4.59
C ILE A 214 9.12 12.30 -5.02
N THR A 215 9.42 12.89 -6.16
CA THR A 215 8.67 14.03 -6.72
C THR A 215 7.19 13.64 -6.92
N TRP A 216 6.92 12.47 -7.50
CA TRP A 216 5.56 11.99 -7.69
C TRP A 216 4.84 11.77 -6.35
N PHE A 217 5.50 11.14 -5.38
CA PHE A 217 4.98 10.98 -4.03
C PHE A 217 4.62 12.31 -3.37
N GLU A 218 5.47 13.34 -3.51
CA GLU A 218 5.20 14.69 -2.98
C GLU A 218 3.97 15.32 -3.63
N VAL A 219 3.83 15.22 -4.94
CA VAL A 219 2.67 15.73 -5.67
C VAL A 219 1.39 15.06 -5.17
N LEU A 220 1.39 13.73 -4.98
CA LEU A 220 0.25 12.98 -4.47
C LEU A 220 -0.12 13.38 -3.03
N ASN A 221 0.87 13.67 -2.19
CA ASN A 221 0.64 14.02 -0.78
C ASN A 221 0.40 15.52 -0.56
N ASN A 222 0.77 16.41 -1.47
CA ASN A 222 0.50 17.84 -1.36
C ASN A 222 -1.00 18.18 -1.42
N ALA A 223 -1.83 17.26 -1.88
CA ALA A 223 -3.29 17.34 -1.77
C ALA A 223 -3.82 16.96 -0.36
N GLY A 224 -2.95 16.53 0.57
CA GLY A 224 -3.29 16.08 1.93
C GLY A 224 -2.27 16.55 2.99
N SER A 225 -1.78 15.67 3.83
CA SER A 225 -0.78 16.01 4.87
C SER A 225 0.65 15.91 4.32
N ARG A 226 1.43 16.98 4.49
CA ARG A 226 2.83 17.05 4.03
C ARG A 226 3.71 15.98 4.70
N VAL A 227 4.18 15.02 3.93
CA VAL A 227 5.39 14.25 4.31
C VAL A 227 6.58 15.08 3.84
N SER A 228 7.46 15.51 4.74
CA SER A 228 8.58 16.36 4.35
C SER A 228 9.68 15.52 3.67
N ILE A 229 10.36 16.11 2.67
CA ILE A 229 11.59 15.56 2.05
C ILE A 229 12.59 15.12 3.13
N ILE A 230 12.66 15.85 4.23
CA ILE A 230 13.52 15.56 5.37
C ILE A 230 13.21 14.21 5.99
N GLN A 231 11.90 13.86 6.16
CA GLN A 231 11.49 12.56 6.72
C GLN A 231 11.87 11.39 5.80
N MET A 232 11.78 11.58 4.49
CA MET A 232 12.22 10.57 3.51
C MET A 232 13.73 10.39 3.51
N ARG A 233 14.49 11.48 3.58
CA ARG A 233 15.95 11.42 3.71
C ARG A 233 16.40 10.75 5.00
N PHE A 234 15.70 10.98 6.12
CA PHE A 234 15.96 10.28 7.37
C PHE A 234 15.65 8.78 7.31
N ALA A 235 14.58 8.38 6.63
CA ALA A 235 14.29 6.97 6.40
C ALA A 235 15.40 6.28 5.59
N LYS A 236 15.94 6.96 4.57
CA LYS A 236 17.10 6.49 3.79
C LYS A 236 18.36 6.35 4.65
N MET A 237 18.65 7.34 5.50
CA MET A 237 19.80 7.30 6.40
C MET A 237 19.69 6.18 7.43
N LYS A 238 18.51 5.93 7.98
CA LYS A 238 18.23 4.81 8.89
C LYS A 238 18.50 3.46 8.23
N ALA A 239 18.12 3.30 6.97
CA ALA A 239 18.36 2.10 6.19
C ALA A 239 19.86 1.83 5.93
N HIS A 240 20.68 2.89 5.92
CA HIS A 240 22.14 2.80 5.85
C HIS A 240 22.83 2.76 7.24
N GLY A 241 22.08 2.46 8.30
CA GLY A 241 22.61 2.32 9.67
C GLY A 241 22.76 3.63 10.45
N LEU A 242 22.28 4.76 9.91
CA LEU A 242 22.31 6.08 10.56
C LEU A 242 20.90 6.45 11.05
N ASP A 243 20.50 5.92 12.20
CA ASP A 243 19.20 6.27 12.83
C ASP A 243 19.31 7.60 13.60
N ILE A 244 19.11 8.72 12.88
CA ILE A 244 19.18 10.06 13.46
C ILE A 244 18.05 10.30 14.49
N TYR A 245 16.89 9.67 14.33
CA TYR A 245 15.79 9.82 15.30
C TYR A 245 16.17 9.23 16.65
N THR A 246 16.71 8.02 16.69
CA THR A 246 17.08 7.36 17.95
C THR A 246 18.33 7.99 18.58
N GLN A 247 19.23 8.53 17.78
CA GLN A 247 20.48 9.13 18.24
C GLN A 247 20.31 10.57 18.77
N TYR A 248 19.30 11.33 18.33
CA TYR A 248 19.15 12.76 18.64
C TYR A 248 17.85 13.13 19.36
N THR A 249 16.89 12.21 19.56
CA THR A 249 15.66 12.49 20.34
C THR A 249 15.76 12.11 21.82
N ASN A 250 16.92 11.64 22.26
CA ASN A 250 17.20 11.35 23.69
C ASN A 250 18.05 12.47 24.35
N ILE A 251 17.87 13.73 23.93
CA ILE A 251 18.41 14.90 24.61
C ILE A 251 17.28 15.69 25.25
#